data_ca017bda7ce3197a1fb42e4484732aeb
#
_entry.id   ca017bda7ce3197a1fb42e4484732aeb
#
_cell.length_a   1.000
_cell.length_b   1.000
_cell.length_c   1.000
_cell.angle_alpha   90.00
_cell.angle_beta   90.00
_cell.angle_gamma   90.00
#
_symmetry.space_group_name_H-M   'P 1'
#
loop_
_entity.id
_entity.type
_entity.pdbx_description
1 polymer ?
#
loop_
_entity_poly.entity_id
_entity_poly.type
_entity_poly.pdbx_seq_one_letter_code
_entity_poly.pdbx_strand_id
1 'polypeptide(L)'
;MTGLVDAHGNAVSTASRGALESSERALWRMMSFYGAPTDDLDAAVAADPAWSLPHAMKAGFLLGLTEPSLRGDALAALAVAERLTGGANERERAHLVALRLLAAGDWAGAGAAWNALLVDNPRDALALQWGHLFDFYRGDAAMLRQRVARVLPEWSDDFPLHPYVLGLYAFGLEESNLHGEAEAVGRHALAGTARVPWAIHAVAHVMEMQGRHEDGRRWMAHRRADWGALDGELRNGFAGHLGWHEALFALESLDHAGALTAYDAFLPADAHEITLQRVDAASLLWRLDLLGVEVGPRWQALVAGWPLGDEAAGQSAFNDVHALIALIGAGESRRARAWVAAATAAGAAGAGWNRAVMGRLGAPLMHGLVAFGQGRFDAAADALVALRDGAALLGGSHAQRDVIEQTLLSACARGSRHALGRALYNERSMARPATPLRDWWARRLSA
;
A
#
# COMPACT_ATOMS: atom_id res chain seq x y z
N MET A 1 6.35 -15.77 39.73
CA MET A 1 5.77 -16.45 38.55
C MET A 1 6.49 -15.87 37.34
N THR A 2 7.16 -16.71 36.58
CA THR A 2 7.73 -16.29 35.28
C THR A 2 6.55 -15.90 34.39
N GLY A 3 6.51 -14.63 33.96
CA GLY A 3 5.47 -14.12 33.05
C GLY A 3 5.47 -14.91 31.74
N LEU A 4 4.35 -14.88 30.98
CA LEU A 4 4.30 -15.46 29.66
C LEU A 4 5.20 -14.67 28.69
N VAL A 5 5.71 -15.36 27.69
CA VAL A 5 6.43 -14.79 26.55
C VAL A 5 5.75 -15.22 25.25
N ASP A 6 5.79 -14.37 24.23
CA ASP A 6 5.28 -14.69 22.90
C ASP A 6 6.24 -15.65 22.14
N ALA A 7 5.84 -16.14 20.97
CA ALA A 7 6.62 -17.05 20.14
C ALA A 7 7.98 -16.47 19.68
N HIS A 8 8.23 -15.19 19.87
CA HIS A 8 9.46 -14.50 19.52
C HIS A 8 10.31 -14.12 20.74
N GLY A 9 9.87 -14.56 21.95
CA GLY A 9 10.58 -14.34 23.21
C GLY A 9 10.32 -12.99 23.86
N ASN A 10 9.34 -12.20 23.41
CA ASN A 10 8.99 -10.95 24.06
C ASN A 10 8.05 -11.22 25.25
N ALA A 11 8.31 -10.56 26.39
CA ALA A 11 7.43 -10.62 27.54
C ALA A 11 6.06 -9.99 27.24
N VAL A 12 5.00 -10.62 27.77
CA VAL A 12 3.62 -10.10 27.69
C VAL A 12 3.05 -9.90 29.08
N SER A 13 2.12 -8.96 29.24
CA SER A 13 1.53 -8.63 30.55
C SER A 13 0.31 -9.48 30.91
N THR A 14 -0.20 -10.29 29.98
CA THR A 14 -1.28 -11.25 30.27
C THR A 14 -0.78 -12.50 30.98
N ALA A 15 -1.61 -13.08 31.83
CA ALA A 15 -1.43 -14.43 32.37
C ALA A 15 -2.28 -15.49 31.62
N SER A 16 -3.14 -15.05 30.69
CA SER A 16 -4.02 -15.91 29.90
C SER A 16 -3.29 -16.46 28.68
N ARG A 17 -3.01 -17.76 28.67
CA ARG A 17 -2.41 -18.44 27.51
C ARG A 17 -3.34 -18.36 26.30
N GLY A 18 -4.66 -18.48 26.48
CA GLY A 18 -5.63 -18.37 25.38
C GLY A 18 -5.66 -16.97 24.76
N ALA A 19 -5.51 -15.89 25.55
CA ALA A 19 -5.40 -14.54 25.04
C ALA A 19 -4.10 -14.37 24.22
N LEU A 20 -2.97 -14.90 24.71
CA LEU A 20 -1.69 -14.88 23.99
C LEU A 20 -1.79 -15.60 22.64
N GLU A 21 -2.27 -16.85 22.63
CA GLU A 21 -2.41 -17.64 21.40
C GLU A 21 -3.31 -16.96 20.36
N SER A 22 -4.39 -16.33 20.79
CA SER A 22 -5.28 -15.57 19.91
C SER A 22 -4.58 -14.32 19.33
N SER A 23 -3.81 -13.60 20.15
CA SER A 23 -3.04 -12.43 19.69
C SER A 23 -1.93 -12.82 18.70
N GLU A 24 -1.27 -13.96 18.89
CA GLU A 24 -0.26 -14.48 17.98
C GLU A 24 -0.88 -14.88 16.62
N ARG A 25 -2.06 -15.49 16.62
CA ARG A 25 -2.80 -15.76 15.38
C ARG A 25 -3.19 -14.47 14.67
N ALA A 26 -3.68 -13.46 15.41
CA ALA A 26 -3.98 -12.15 14.84
C ALA A 26 -2.75 -11.51 14.19
N LEU A 27 -1.60 -11.54 14.87
CA LEU A 27 -0.33 -11.04 14.33
C LEU A 27 0.08 -11.78 13.06
N TRP A 28 -0.01 -13.11 13.05
CA TRP A 28 0.23 -13.90 11.85
C TRP A 28 -0.69 -13.49 10.70
N ARG A 29 -2.01 -13.28 10.96
CA ARG A 29 -2.95 -12.84 9.93
C ARG A 29 -2.60 -11.45 9.39
N MET A 30 -2.17 -10.52 10.25
CA MET A 30 -1.72 -9.20 9.82
C MET A 30 -0.50 -9.27 8.89
N MET A 31 0.46 -10.15 9.17
CA MET A 31 1.67 -10.28 8.38
C MET A 31 1.48 -11.14 7.13
N SER A 32 0.55 -12.09 7.16
CA SER A 32 0.27 -13.01 6.06
C SER A 32 -0.87 -12.55 5.15
N PHE A 33 -1.71 -11.62 5.60
CA PHE A 33 -2.94 -11.17 4.95
C PHE A 33 -4.02 -12.26 4.81
N TYR A 34 -3.88 -13.44 5.46
CA TYR A 34 -4.89 -14.48 5.42
C TYR A 34 -5.92 -14.33 6.54
N GLY A 35 -7.19 -14.36 6.16
CA GLY A 35 -8.32 -14.28 7.09
C GLY A 35 -8.49 -12.89 7.73
N ALA A 36 -9.29 -12.83 8.79
CA ALA A 36 -9.61 -11.59 9.51
C ALA A 36 -8.90 -11.56 10.88
N PRO A 37 -7.91 -10.68 11.10
CA PRO A 37 -7.24 -10.59 12.40
C PRO A 37 -8.16 -10.08 13.52
N THR A 38 -9.24 -9.38 13.20
CA THR A 38 -10.21 -8.84 14.16
C THR A 38 -10.89 -9.92 14.99
N ASP A 39 -11.23 -11.07 14.40
CA ASP A 39 -11.88 -12.16 15.09
C ASP A 39 -10.97 -12.78 16.18
N ASP A 40 -9.69 -12.96 15.85
CA ASP A 40 -8.70 -13.43 16.81
C ASP A 40 -8.41 -12.38 17.91
N LEU A 41 -8.43 -11.08 17.58
CA LEU A 41 -8.28 -10.01 18.56
C LEU A 41 -9.47 -9.95 19.51
N ASP A 42 -10.69 -10.11 19.01
CA ASP A 42 -11.90 -10.15 19.84
C ASP A 42 -11.90 -11.39 20.75
N ALA A 43 -11.39 -12.53 20.27
CA ALA A 43 -11.17 -13.71 21.10
C ALA A 43 -10.10 -13.49 22.18
N ALA A 44 -9.01 -12.78 21.87
CA ALA A 44 -7.99 -12.41 22.85
C ALA A 44 -8.54 -11.50 23.95
N VAL A 45 -9.32 -10.48 23.57
CA VAL A 45 -10.03 -9.59 24.51
C VAL A 45 -11.02 -10.36 25.39
N ALA A 46 -11.76 -11.31 24.82
CA ALA A 46 -12.70 -12.13 25.60
C ALA A 46 -11.98 -13.02 26.61
N ALA A 47 -10.76 -13.51 26.27
CA ALA A 47 -9.96 -14.37 27.14
C ALA A 47 -9.21 -13.61 28.26
N ASP A 48 -8.88 -12.33 28.03
CA ASP A 48 -8.31 -11.41 29.03
C ASP A 48 -8.72 -9.95 28.76
N PRO A 49 -9.88 -9.49 29.24
CA PRO A 49 -10.36 -8.12 29.02
C PRO A 49 -9.49 -7.03 29.63
N ALA A 50 -8.58 -7.37 30.55
CA ALA A 50 -7.68 -6.44 31.21
C ALA A 50 -6.35 -6.24 30.46
N TRP A 51 -6.08 -7.04 29.46
CA TRP A 51 -4.85 -6.95 28.68
C TRP A 51 -4.92 -5.87 27.59
N SER A 52 -4.04 -4.88 27.66
CA SER A 52 -4.03 -3.69 26.78
C SER A 52 -3.67 -4.02 25.33
N LEU A 53 -2.74 -4.98 25.10
CA LEU A 53 -2.13 -5.20 23.78
C LEU A 53 -3.12 -5.60 22.68
N PRO A 54 -4.11 -6.50 22.86
CA PRO A 54 -5.07 -6.84 21.81
C PRO A 54 -5.88 -5.63 21.33
N HIS A 55 -6.26 -4.72 22.23
CA HIS A 55 -6.93 -3.48 21.88
C HIS A 55 -6.02 -2.53 21.09
N ALA A 56 -4.74 -2.43 21.47
CA ALA A 56 -3.74 -1.69 20.72
C ALA A 56 -3.53 -2.29 19.32
N MET A 57 -3.48 -3.63 19.21
CA MET A 57 -3.38 -4.33 17.93
C MET A 57 -4.60 -4.05 17.04
N LYS A 58 -5.81 -4.05 17.60
CA LYS A 58 -7.03 -3.70 16.86
C LYS A 58 -6.98 -2.25 16.35
N ALA A 59 -6.59 -1.32 17.20
CA ALA A 59 -6.46 0.10 16.83
C ALA A 59 -5.45 0.30 15.68
N GLY A 60 -4.25 -0.28 15.81
CA GLY A 60 -3.20 -0.17 14.78
C GLY A 60 -3.57 -0.82 13.45
N PHE A 61 -4.23 -1.98 13.50
CA PHE A 61 -4.74 -2.65 12.30
C PHE A 61 -5.75 -1.76 11.55
N LEU A 62 -6.77 -1.25 12.25
CA LEU A 62 -7.80 -0.40 11.64
C LEU A 62 -7.24 0.92 11.11
N LEU A 63 -6.31 1.57 11.83
CA LEU A 63 -5.61 2.77 11.32
C LEU A 63 -4.77 2.47 10.08
N GLY A 64 -4.14 1.30 10.04
CA GLY A 64 -3.32 0.84 8.91
C GLY A 64 -4.09 0.61 7.62
N LEU A 65 -5.40 0.36 7.69
CA LEU A 65 -6.25 0.22 6.50
C LEU A 65 -6.52 1.57 5.79
N THR A 66 -6.20 2.70 6.42
CA THR A 66 -6.47 4.06 5.90
C THR A 66 -7.90 4.26 5.41
N GLU A 67 -8.85 3.50 5.98
CA GLU A 67 -10.27 3.53 5.63
C GLU A 67 -11.00 4.53 6.55
N PRO A 68 -11.58 5.60 6.00
CA PRO A 68 -12.22 6.65 6.82
C PRO A 68 -13.31 6.14 7.75
N SER A 69 -14.13 5.21 7.28
CA SER A 69 -15.25 4.63 8.04
C SER A 69 -14.80 3.84 9.29
N LEU A 70 -13.58 3.32 9.30
CA LEU A 70 -13.02 2.53 10.40
C LEU A 70 -12.28 3.38 11.45
N ARG A 71 -12.08 4.67 11.18
CA ARG A 71 -11.32 5.54 12.07
C ARG A 71 -11.95 5.67 13.46
N GLY A 72 -13.29 5.74 13.55
CA GLY A 72 -14.01 5.82 14.81
C GLY A 72 -13.74 4.61 15.70
N ASP A 73 -13.84 3.42 15.13
CA ASP A 73 -13.60 2.15 15.84
C ASP A 73 -12.13 2.00 16.25
N ALA A 74 -11.21 2.45 15.40
CA ALA A 74 -9.78 2.47 15.72
C ALA A 74 -9.48 3.34 16.95
N LEU A 75 -10.04 4.55 17.01
CA LEU A 75 -9.87 5.47 18.14
C LEU A 75 -10.55 4.94 19.40
N ALA A 76 -11.70 4.29 19.29
CA ALA A 76 -12.38 3.64 20.41
C ALA A 76 -11.51 2.50 20.98
N ALA A 77 -10.94 1.64 20.14
CA ALA A 77 -10.02 0.58 20.57
C ALA A 77 -8.76 1.15 21.25
N LEU A 78 -8.16 2.20 20.68
CA LEU A 78 -7.01 2.87 21.28
C LEU A 78 -7.34 3.43 22.67
N ALA A 79 -8.49 4.09 22.82
CA ALA A 79 -8.91 4.63 24.11
C ALA A 79 -9.12 3.53 25.17
N VAL A 80 -9.56 2.33 24.78
CA VAL A 80 -9.62 1.17 25.70
C VAL A 80 -8.22 0.74 26.09
N ALA A 81 -7.32 0.56 25.14
CA ALA A 81 -5.94 0.16 25.38
C ALA A 81 -5.24 1.14 26.36
N GLU A 82 -5.48 2.43 26.20
CA GLU A 82 -4.94 3.49 27.06
C GLU A 82 -5.44 3.40 28.50
N ARG A 83 -6.72 3.12 28.72
CA ARG A 83 -7.27 2.92 30.08
C ARG A 83 -6.64 1.71 30.78
N LEU A 84 -6.21 0.71 30.05
CA LEU A 84 -5.60 -0.52 30.54
C LEU A 84 -4.07 -0.43 30.72
N THR A 85 -3.45 0.71 30.44
CA THR A 85 -1.99 0.94 30.47
C THR A 85 -1.35 0.58 31.82
N GLY A 86 -2.10 0.68 32.94
CA GLY A 86 -1.59 0.35 34.26
C GLY A 86 -1.12 -1.10 34.43
N GLY A 87 -1.71 -2.04 33.70
CA GLY A 87 -1.29 -3.45 33.64
C GLY A 87 -0.24 -3.76 32.57
N ALA A 88 -0.01 -2.87 31.61
CA ALA A 88 0.87 -3.09 30.49
C ALA A 88 2.36 -3.04 30.89
N ASN A 89 3.19 -3.89 30.24
CA ASN A 89 4.65 -3.79 30.38
C ASN A 89 5.23 -2.63 29.55
N GLU A 90 6.53 -2.40 29.62
CA GLU A 90 7.20 -1.27 28.95
C GLU A 90 7.09 -1.35 27.42
N ARG A 91 7.27 -2.53 26.83
CA ARG A 91 7.13 -2.78 25.39
C ARG A 91 5.70 -2.48 24.91
N GLU A 92 4.69 -2.96 25.62
CA GLU A 92 3.28 -2.71 25.28
C GLU A 92 2.91 -1.23 25.41
N ARG A 93 3.45 -0.51 26.42
CA ARG A 93 3.29 0.94 26.54
C ARG A 93 3.94 1.71 25.39
N ALA A 94 5.09 1.25 24.89
CA ALA A 94 5.76 1.87 23.75
C ALA A 94 4.91 1.80 22.46
N HIS A 95 4.18 0.71 22.23
CA HIS A 95 3.20 0.64 21.14
C HIS A 95 2.10 1.70 21.29
N LEU A 96 1.59 1.93 22.51
CA LEU A 96 0.56 2.95 22.72
C LEU A 96 1.07 4.37 22.44
N VAL A 97 2.34 4.66 22.74
CA VAL A 97 2.97 5.95 22.38
C VAL A 97 2.97 6.12 20.86
N ALA A 98 3.41 5.12 20.12
CA ALA A 98 3.45 5.16 18.67
C ALA A 98 2.03 5.29 18.05
N LEU A 99 1.05 4.56 18.58
CA LEU A 99 -0.33 4.61 18.10
C LEU A 99 -1.01 5.96 18.36
N ARG A 100 -0.69 6.65 19.46
CA ARG A 100 -1.17 8.03 19.70
C ARG A 100 -0.66 9.00 18.65
N LEU A 101 0.63 8.93 18.33
CA LEU A 101 1.23 9.74 17.27
C LEU A 101 0.58 9.44 15.94
N LEU A 102 0.38 8.16 15.64
CA LEU A 102 -0.30 7.71 14.42
C LEU A 102 -1.72 8.26 14.31
N ALA A 103 -2.52 8.13 15.39
CA ALA A 103 -3.88 8.63 15.46
C ALA A 103 -3.97 10.15 15.32
N ALA A 104 -2.94 10.87 15.79
CA ALA A 104 -2.78 12.32 15.61
C ALA A 104 -2.31 12.72 14.20
N GLY A 105 -2.02 11.75 13.31
CA GLY A 105 -1.51 12.00 11.96
C GLY A 105 0.01 12.21 11.90
N ASP A 106 0.73 12.11 13.00
CA ASP A 106 2.20 12.17 13.02
C ASP A 106 2.79 10.78 12.69
N TRP A 107 2.70 10.42 11.41
CA TRP A 107 3.21 9.13 10.93
C TRP A 107 4.73 9.01 11.03
N ALA A 108 5.44 10.14 10.93
CA ALA A 108 6.89 10.15 11.08
C ALA A 108 7.30 9.90 12.54
N GLY A 109 6.64 10.56 13.49
CA GLY A 109 6.82 10.35 14.92
C GLY A 109 6.47 8.93 15.35
N ALA A 110 5.36 8.37 14.83
CA ALA A 110 4.99 6.98 15.08
C ALA A 110 6.07 6.00 14.58
N GLY A 111 6.58 6.20 13.38
CA GLY A 111 7.68 5.42 12.82
C GLY A 111 8.96 5.51 13.66
N ALA A 112 9.29 6.71 14.19
CA ALA A 112 10.42 6.91 15.09
C ALA A 112 10.23 6.19 16.44
N ALA A 113 9.01 6.21 17.00
CA ALA A 113 8.69 5.50 18.23
C ALA A 113 8.82 3.98 18.07
N TRP A 114 8.34 3.39 16.95
CA TRP A 114 8.58 1.96 16.67
C TRP A 114 10.06 1.65 16.42
N ASN A 115 10.84 2.57 15.83
CA ASN A 115 12.28 2.38 15.71
C ASN A 115 12.98 2.30 17.06
N ALA A 116 12.59 3.15 18.01
CA ALA A 116 13.13 3.12 19.37
C ALA A 116 12.74 1.79 20.08
N LEU A 117 11.49 1.35 19.94
CA LEU A 117 11.02 0.08 20.50
C LEU A 117 11.84 -1.10 19.96
N LEU A 118 12.13 -1.11 18.64
CA LEU A 118 12.89 -2.19 18.00
C LEU A 118 14.37 -2.24 18.40
N VAL A 119 14.95 -1.18 18.98
CA VAL A 119 16.32 -1.22 19.54
C VAL A 119 16.37 -2.16 20.73
N ASP A 120 15.38 -2.06 21.62
CA ASP A 120 15.33 -2.85 22.86
C ASP A 120 14.60 -4.19 22.65
N ASN A 121 13.71 -4.27 21.66
CA ASN A 121 12.91 -5.45 21.34
C ASN A 121 13.01 -5.80 19.85
N PRO A 122 14.17 -6.29 19.36
CA PRO A 122 14.43 -6.46 17.93
C PRO A 122 13.55 -7.54 17.26
N ARG A 123 12.92 -8.39 18.06
CA ARG A 123 11.99 -9.43 17.58
C ARG A 123 10.52 -9.05 17.76
N ASP A 124 10.21 -7.77 17.94
CA ASP A 124 8.84 -7.28 17.93
C ASP A 124 8.32 -7.17 16.48
N ALA A 125 7.68 -8.25 16.00
CA ALA A 125 7.13 -8.32 14.65
C ALA A 125 6.01 -7.31 14.41
N LEU A 126 5.26 -6.93 15.46
CA LEU A 126 4.20 -5.94 15.36
C LEU A 126 4.75 -4.54 15.08
N ALA A 127 5.83 -4.15 15.77
CA ALA A 127 6.51 -2.88 15.52
C ALA A 127 7.15 -2.83 14.13
N LEU A 128 7.69 -3.97 13.66
CA LEU A 128 8.20 -4.11 12.29
C LEU A 128 7.08 -3.90 11.27
N GLN A 129 5.96 -4.61 11.42
CA GLN A 129 4.84 -4.57 10.48
C GLN A 129 4.27 -3.16 10.34
N TRP A 130 3.94 -2.51 11.46
CA TRP A 130 3.38 -1.16 11.40
C TRP A 130 4.39 -0.12 10.97
N GLY A 131 5.61 -0.17 11.50
CA GLY A 131 6.66 0.75 11.08
C GLY A 131 6.92 0.68 9.58
N HIS A 132 7.03 -0.53 9.03
CA HIS A 132 7.22 -0.77 7.60
C HIS A 132 6.02 -0.29 6.76
N LEU A 133 4.77 -0.56 7.20
CA LEU A 133 3.57 -0.12 6.50
C LEU A 133 3.49 1.42 6.40
N PHE A 134 3.79 2.13 7.50
CA PHE A 134 3.75 3.59 7.50
C PHE A 134 4.99 4.23 6.84
N ASP A 135 6.12 3.54 6.76
CA ASP A 135 7.24 3.95 5.88
C ASP A 135 6.82 3.87 4.40
N PHE A 136 6.09 2.82 4.01
CA PHE A 136 5.50 2.68 2.67
C PHE A 136 4.51 3.80 2.36
N TYR A 137 3.57 4.09 3.27
CA TYR A 137 2.59 5.17 3.09
C TYR A 137 3.22 6.56 3.05
N ARG A 138 4.44 6.72 3.59
CA ARG A 138 5.22 7.97 3.51
C ARG A 138 6.17 8.02 2.31
N GLY A 139 6.29 6.94 1.54
CA GLY A 139 7.25 6.82 0.47
C GLY A 139 8.71 6.83 0.93
N ASP A 140 8.98 6.38 2.17
CA ASP A 140 10.32 6.34 2.76
C ASP A 140 11.01 5.01 2.44
N ALA A 141 11.44 4.86 1.18
CA ALA A 141 12.11 3.65 0.70
C ALA A 141 13.35 3.27 1.51
N ALA A 142 14.08 4.27 2.02
CA ALA A 142 15.25 4.03 2.87
C ALA A 142 14.85 3.34 4.18
N MET A 143 13.78 3.80 4.82
CA MET A 143 13.30 3.22 6.08
C MET A 143 12.64 1.87 5.88
N LEU A 144 11.94 1.63 4.76
CA LEU A 144 11.44 0.29 4.42
C LEU A 144 12.54 -0.78 4.52
N ARG A 145 13.73 -0.48 4.02
CA ARG A 145 14.88 -1.38 4.09
C ARG A 145 15.58 -1.35 5.44
N GLN A 146 15.94 -0.15 5.93
CA GLN A 146 16.81 0.01 7.11
C GLN A 146 16.16 -0.47 8.40
N ARG A 147 14.85 -0.31 8.54
CA ARG A 147 14.11 -0.79 9.72
C ARG A 147 14.26 -2.28 9.90
N VAL A 148 14.07 -3.04 8.83
CA VAL A 148 14.21 -4.50 8.87
C VAL A 148 15.67 -4.91 8.98
N ALA A 149 16.56 -4.32 8.17
CA ALA A 149 17.99 -4.64 8.19
C ALA A 149 18.60 -4.51 9.59
N ARG A 150 18.14 -3.53 10.38
CA ARG A 150 18.65 -3.26 11.74
C ARG A 150 18.42 -4.41 12.70
N VAL A 151 17.31 -5.11 12.57
CA VAL A 151 16.90 -6.18 13.48
C VAL A 151 17.08 -7.59 12.89
N LEU A 152 17.31 -7.69 11.59
CA LEU A 152 17.41 -8.97 10.89
C LEU A 152 18.44 -9.95 11.50
N PRO A 153 19.60 -9.52 12.03
CA PRO A 153 20.55 -10.43 12.70
C PRO A 153 19.99 -11.14 13.94
N GLU A 154 18.90 -10.63 14.53
CA GLU A 154 18.24 -11.23 15.70
C GLU A 154 17.13 -12.24 15.31
N TRP A 155 16.89 -12.41 14.00
CA TRP A 155 15.90 -13.34 13.46
C TRP A 155 16.58 -14.56 12.85
N SER A 156 15.96 -15.73 13.00
CA SER A 156 16.40 -17.00 12.41
C SER A 156 15.19 -17.83 12.00
N ASP A 157 15.44 -18.95 11.31
CA ASP A 157 14.41 -19.90 10.90
C ASP A 157 13.68 -20.58 12.07
N ASP A 158 14.19 -20.43 13.30
CA ASP A 158 13.51 -20.91 14.50
C ASP A 158 12.26 -20.09 14.87
N PHE A 159 12.12 -18.86 14.32
CA PHE A 159 10.99 -17.98 14.60
C PHE A 159 9.90 -18.09 13.53
N PRO A 160 8.63 -18.34 13.94
CA PRO A 160 7.54 -18.60 12.98
C PRO A 160 7.29 -17.46 11.97
N LEU A 161 7.58 -16.20 12.34
CA LEU A 161 7.35 -15.04 11.48
C LEU A 161 8.61 -14.62 10.69
N HIS A 162 9.74 -15.31 10.81
CA HIS A 162 10.95 -14.98 10.05
C HIS A 162 10.74 -14.90 8.54
N PRO A 163 10.02 -15.83 7.86
CA PRO A 163 9.75 -15.69 6.43
C PRO A 163 9.00 -14.42 6.06
N TYR A 164 8.09 -13.96 6.92
CA TYR A 164 7.34 -12.71 6.70
C TYR A 164 8.25 -11.48 6.88
N VAL A 165 9.15 -11.51 7.87
CA VAL A 165 10.17 -10.45 8.06
C VAL A 165 11.10 -10.38 6.84
N LEU A 166 11.51 -11.52 6.29
CA LEU A 166 12.26 -11.57 5.04
C LEU A 166 11.47 -10.98 3.85
N GLY A 167 10.15 -11.19 3.80
CA GLY A 167 9.27 -10.58 2.81
C GLY A 167 9.27 -9.05 2.90
N LEU A 168 9.17 -8.48 4.11
CA LEU A 168 9.28 -7.04 4.34
C LEU A 168 10.66 -6.52 3.90
N TYR A 169 11.74 -7.25 4.21
CA TYR A 169 13.09 -6.88 3.81
C TYR A 169 13.28 -6.89 2.30
N ALA A 170 12.77 -7.95 1.63
CA ALA A 170 12.82 -8.06 0.18
C ALA A 170 12.14 -6.87 -0.51
N PHE A 171 10.99 -6.43 0.00
CA PHE A 171 10.30 -5.25 -0.54
C PHE A 171 11.08 -3.95 -0.27
N GLY A 172 11.66 -3.79 0.91
CA GLY A 172 12.50 -2.62 1.22
C GLY A 172 13.78 -2.56 0.36
N LEU A 173 14.36 -3.71 0.02
CA LEU A 173 15.47 -3.81 -0.93
C LEU A 173 15.03 -3.40 -2.34
N GLU A 174 13.86 -3.88 -2.79
CA GLU A 174 13.30 -3.57 -4.11
C GLU A 174 13.03 -2.08 -4.26
N GLU A 175 12.31 -1.44 -3.33
CA GLU A 175 12.05 0.02 -3.33
C GLU A 175 13.33 0.86 -3.17
N SER A 176 14.45 0.23 -2.75
CA SER A 176 15.79 0.82 -2.74
C SER A 176 16.58 0.51 -4.02
N ASN A 177 15.98 -0.07 -5.06
CA ASN A 177 16.59 -0.49 -6.33
C ASN A 177 17.72 -1.54 -6.20
N LEU A 178 17.72 -2.33 -5.11
CA LEU A 178 18.64 -3.45 -4.88
C LEU A 178 17.98 -4.75 -5.38
N HIS A 179 17.66 -4.80 -6.66
CA HIS A 179 16.78 -5.81 -7.26
C HIS A 179 17.34 -7.25 -7.14
N GLY A 180 18.65 -7.44 -7.27
CA GLY A 180 19.25 -8.77 -7.16
C GLY A 180 19.12 -9.37 -5.76
N GLU A 181 19.42 -8.56 -4.76
CA GLU A 181 19.28 -8.93 -3.35
C GLU A 181 17.81 -9.11 -2.97
N ALA A 182 16.92 -8.23 -3.46
CA ALA A 182 15.48 -8.31 -3.23
C ALA A 182 14.90 -9.63 -3.74
N GLU A 183 15.24 -10.04 -4.97
CA GLU A 183 14.77 -11.31 -5.53
C GLU A 183 15.32 -12.51 -4.74
N ALA A 184 16.61 -12.49 -4.37
CA ALA A 184 17.24 -13.57 -3.63
C ALA A 184 16.57 -13.74 -2.25
N VAL A 185 16.36 -12.65 -1.50
CA VAL A 185 15.71 -12.68 -0.17
C VAL A 185 14.24 -13.10 -0.28
N GLY A 186 13.49 -12.54 -1.27
CA GLY A 186 12.09 -12.91 -1.48
C GLY A 186 11.90 -14.39 -1.81
N ARG A 187 12.77 -14.95 -2.66
CA ARG A 187 12.76 -16.40 -2.97
C ARG A 187 13.16 -17.24 -1.78
N HIS A 188 14.12 -16.80 -0.96
CA HIS A 188 14.50 -17.48 0.27
C HIS A 188 13.35 -17.50 1.27
N ALA A 189 12.62 -16.40 1.46
CA ALA A 189 11.42 -16.36 2.30
C ALA A 189 10.37 -17.41 1.93
N LEU A 190 10.29 -17.78 0.63
CA LEU A 190 9.33 -18.75 0.10
C LEU A 190 9.85 -20.20 0.10
N ALA A 191 11.10 -20.45 0.49
CA ALA A 191 11.67 -21.80 0.50
C ALA A 191 11.10 -22.67 1.62
N GLY A 192 10.85 -22.07 2.81
CA GLY A 192 10.32 -22.78 3.99
C GLY A 192 8.79 -22.75 4.09
N THR A 193 8.14 -21.74 3.48
CA THR A 193 6.67 -21.61 3.47
C THR A 193 6.20 -20.86 2.22
N ALA A 194 5.20 -21.43 1.54
CA ALA A 194 4.67 -20.87 0.30
C ALA A 194 3.81 -19.63 0.50
N ARG A 195 3.21 -19.47 1.69
CA ARG A 195 2.19 -18.47 2.00
C ARG A 195 2.77 -17.19 2.61
N VAL A 196 3.70 -16.57 1.90
CA VAL A 196 4.26 -15.25 2.23
C VAL A 196 3.92 -14.27 1.09
N PRO A 197 2.68 -13.75 1.04
CA PRO A 197 2.23 -12.90 -0.07
C PRO A 197 3.13 -11.70 -0.30
N TRP A 198 3.69 -11.12 0.76
CA TRP A 198 4.60 -9.98 0.66
C TRP A 198 5.92 -10.32 -0.05
N ALA A 199 6.44 -11.54 0.13
CA ALA A 199 7.62 -12.01 -0.61
C ALA A 199 7.30 -12.31 -2.08
N ILE A 200 6.10 -12.88 -2.36
CA ILE A 200 5.63 -13.08 -3.74
C ILE A 200 5.54 -11.74 -4.45
N HIS A 201 4.98 -10.73 -3.79
CA HIS A 201 4.84 -9.36 -4.23
C HIS A 201 6.20 -8.70 -4.51
N ALA A 202 7.14 -8.76 -3.57
CA ALA A 202 8.47 -8.18 -3.74
C ALA A 202 9.21 -8.73 -4.97
N VAL A 203 9.12 -10.06 -5.21
CA VAL A 203 9.71 -10.68 -6.39
C VAL A 203 8.99 -10.25 -7.68
N ALA A 204 7.66 -10.08 -7.66
CA ALA A 204 6.90 -9.54 -8.78
C ALA A 204 7.35 -8.10 -9.12
N HIS A 205 7.50 -7.26 -8.11
CA HIS A 205 8.05 -5.89 -8.27
C HIS A 205 9.43 -5.89 -8.93
N VAL A 206 10.36 -6.75 -8.48
CA VAL A 206 11.68 -6.87 -9.13
C VAL A 206 11.55 -7.18 -10.61
N MET A 207 10.68 -8.14 -10.98
CA MET A 207 10.47 -8.51 -12.38
C MET A 207 9.87 -7.35 -13.19
N GLU A 208 8.95 -6.58 -12.59
CA GLU A 208 8.36 -5.40 -13.22
C GLU A 208 9.42 -4.31 -13.46
N MET A 209 10.21 -3.95 -12.44
CA MET A 209 11.26 -2.92 -12.57
C MET A 209 12.36 -3.33 -13.56
N GLN A 210 12.63 -4.62 -13.69
CA GLN A 210 13.59 -5.16 -14.65
C GLN A 210 12.98 -5.43 -16.04
N GLY A 211 11.70 -5.12 -16.29
CA GLY A 211 11.03 -5.36 -17.58
C GLY A 211 10.86 -6.85 -17.92
N ARG A 212 10.98 -7.73 -16.96
CA ARG A 212 10.86 -9.20 -17.11
C ARG A 212 9.38 -9.61 -17.04
N HIS A 213 8.55 -8.97 -17.88
CA HIS A 213 7.09 -9.12 -17.84
C HIS A 213 6.63 -10.57 -18.10
N GLU A 214 7.29 -11.33 -18.99
CA GLU A 214 6.98 -12.73 -19.22
C GLU A 214 7.35 -13.63 -18.03
N ASP A 215 8.47 -13.35 -17.34
CA ASP A 215 8.82 -14.03 -16.09
C ASP A 215 7.81 -13.70 -14.99
N GLY A 216 7.39 -12.45 -14.91
CA GLY A 216 6.37 -11.99 -13.99
C GLY A 216 5.03 -12.70 -14.19
N ARG A 217 4.55 -12.81 -15.44
CA ARG A 217 3.34 -13.59 -15.76
C ARG A 217 3.45 -15.04 -15.30
N ARG A 218 4.59 -15.69 -15.61
CA ARG A 218 4.84 -17.07 -15.15
C ARG A 218 4.92 -17.17 -13.64
N TRP A 219 5.57 -16.21 -12.97
CA TRP A 219 5.68 -16.14 -11.52
C TRP A 219 4.31 -16.06 -10.85
N MET A 220 3.47 -15.12 -11.28
CA MET A 220 2.13 -14.94 -10.72
C MET A 220 1.25 -16.18 -10.94
N ALA A 221 1.27 -16.74 -12.14
CA ALA A 221 0.51 -17.95 -12.48
C ALA A 221 0.98 -19.18 -11.66
N HIS A 222 2.30 -19.39 -11.54
CA HIS A 222 2.86 -20.51 -10.78
C HIS A 222 2.50 -20.44 -9.28
N ARG A 223 2.45 -19.24 -8.73
CA ARG A 223 2.14 -18.98 -7.32
C ARG A 223 0.65 -18.73 -7.04
N ARG A 224 -0.22 -18.88 -8.03
CA ARG A 224 -1.66 -18.56 -7.90
C ARG A 224 -2.32 -19.26 -6.70
N ALA A 225 -1.99 -20.52 -6.44
CA ALA A 225 -2.51 -21.29 -5.32
C ALA A 225 -2.07 -20.73 -3.96
N ASP A 226 -0.93 -20.02 -3.93
CA ASP A 226 -0.36 -19.46 -2.71
C ASP A 226 -0.91 -18.08 -2.36
N TRP A 227 -1.57 -17.36 -3.31
CA TRP A 227 -2.01 -15.99 -3.07
C TRP A 227 -3.44 -15.66 -3.54
N GLY A 228 -4.00 -16.44 -4.45
CA GLY A 228 -5.18 -16.05 -5.23
C GLY A 228 -6.53 -16.38 -4.59
N ALA A 229 -6.60 -16.84 -3.33
CA ALA A 229 -7.85 -17.15 -2.67
C ALA A 229 -8.62 -15.86 -2.30
N LEU A 230 -9.82 -15.70 -2.87
CA LEU A 230 -10.69 -14.52 -2.67
C LEU A 230 -11.77 -14.77 -1.59
N ASP A 231 -11.98 -16.01 -1.18
CA ASP A 231 -13.01 -16.42 -0.22
C ASP A 231 -12.54 -17.57 0.68
N GLY A 232 -13.40 -17.98 1.61
CA GLY A 232 -13.17 -19.10 2.53
C GLY A 232 -12.17 -18.78 3.65
N GLU A 233 -11.79 -19.82 4.39
CA GLU A 233 -10.85 -19.70 5.54
C GLU A 233 -9.45 -19.19 5.14
N LEU A 234 -9.05 -19.41 3.90
CA LEU A 234 -7.76 -18.99 3.35
C LEU A 234 -7.90 -17.74 2.46
N ARG A 235 -8.98 -16.99 2.60
CA ARG A 235 -9.13 -15.70 1.92
C ARG A 235 -7.89 -14.85 2.18
N ASN A 236 -7.28 -14.37 1.10
CA ASN A 236 -6.12 -13.50 1.17
C ASN A 236 -6.54 -12.05 0.89
N GLY A 237 -6.47 -11.18 1.89
CA GLY A 237 -6.80 -9.75 1.74
C GLY A 237 -5.88 -9.00 0.77
N PHE A 238 -4.75 -9.59 0.40
CA PHE A 238 -3.80 -9.03 -0.55
C PHE A 238 -3.95 -9.58 -1.99
N ALA A 239 -4.90 -10.51 -2.22
CA ALA A 239 -5.11 -11.14 -3.52
C ALA A 239 -5.48 -10.12 -4.62
N GLY A 240 -6.29 -9.11 -4.29
CA GLY A 240 -6.63 -8.03 -5.23
C GLY A 240 -5.40 -7.29 -5.72
N HIS A 241 -4.49 -6.91 -4.82
CA HIS A 241 -3.24 -6.21 -5.16
C HIS A 241 -2.29 -7.10 -5.99
N LEU A 242 -2.16 -8.38 -5.66
CA LEU A 242 -1.38 -9.33 -6.45
C LEU A 242 -2.00 -9.56 -7.84
N GLY A 243 -3.33 -9.60 -7.96
CA GLY A 243 -4.04 -9.62 -9.23
C GLY A 243 -3.83 -8.34 -10.06
N TRP A 244 -3.69 -7.20 -9.38
CA TRP A 244 -3.29 -5.94 -10.03
C TRP A 244 -1.90 -6.03 -10.68
N HIS A 245 -0.90 -6.61 -9.99
CA HIS A 245 0.42 -6.86 -10.59
C HIS A 245 0.36 -7.81 -11.79
N GLU A 246 -0.50 -8.84 -11.73
CA GLU A 246 -0.73 -9.70 -12.90
C GLU A 246 -1.26 -8.91 -14.10
N ALA A 247 -2.18 -7.97 -13.85
CA ALA A 247 -2.69 -7.07 -14.89
C ALA A 247 -1.60 -6.11 -15.40
N LEU A 248 -0.68 -5.63 -14.55
CA LEU A 248 0.43 -4.79 -14.99
C LEU A 248 1.37 -5.55 -15.94
N PHE A 249 1.69 -6.81 -15.66
CA PHE A 249 2.47 -7.63 -16.59
C PHE A 249 1.76 -7.85 -17.93
N ALA A 250 0.42 -7.97 -17.93
CA ALA A 250 -0.35 -8.02 -19.17
C ALA A 250 -0.25 -6.69 -19.94
N LEU A 251 -0.33 -5.54 -19.24
CA LEU A 251 -0.18 -4.22 -19.85
C LEU A 251 1.21 -4.01 -20.46
N GLU A 252 2.28 -4.45 -19.80
CA GLU A 252 3.65 -4.36 -20.33
C GLU A 252 3.79 -5.14 -21.66
N SER A 253 3.00 -6.21 -21.83
CA SER A 253 2.90 -6.99 -23.08
C SER A 253 1.90 -6.42 -24.08
N LEU A 254 1.17 -5.33 -23.77
CA LEU A 254 0.01 -4.81 -24.50
C LEU A 254 -1.14 -5.84 -24.64
N ASP A 255 -1.21 -6.81 -23.75
CA ASP A 255 -2.31 -7.77 -23.63
C ASP A 255 -3.47 -7.13 -22.85
N HIS A 256 -4.21 -6.25 -23.51
CA HIS A 256 -5.31 -5.50 -22.90
C HIS A 256 -6.45 -6.43 -22.45
N ALA A 257 -6.70 -7.51 -23.18
CA ALA A 257 -7.72 -8.50 -22.82
C ALA A 257 -7.32 -9.26 -21.55
N GLY A 258 -6.05 -9.64 -21.42
CA GLY A 258 -5.50 -10.24 -20.22
C GLY A 258 -5.58 -9.31 -19.00
N ALA A 259 -5.28 -8.01 -19.17
CA ALA A 259 -5.40 -7.02 -18.12
C ALA A 259 -6.85 -6.84 -17.64
N LEU A 260 -7.82 -6.78 -18.56
CA LEU A 260 -9.25 -6.73 -18.21
C LEU A 260 -9.73 -8.02 -17.54
N THR A 261 -9.25 -9.17 -17.98
CA THR A 261 -9.56 -10.46 -17.33
C THR A 261 -9.07 -10.50 -15.89
N ALA A 262 -7.85 -10.01 -15.63
CA ALA A 262 -7.31 -9.91 -14.28
C ALA A 262 -8.10 -8.89 -13.43
N TYR A 263 -8.50 -7.75 -14.00
CA TYR A 263 -9.38 -6.78 -13.34
C TYR A 263 -10.69 -7.44 -12.89
N ASP A 264 -11.38 -8.10 -13.81
CA ASP A 264 -12.70 -8.72 -13.52
C ASP A 264 -12.59 -9.86 -12.50
N ALA A 265 -11.44 -10.55 -12.46
CA ALA A 265 -11.21 -11.65 -11.53
C ALA A 265 -10.82 -11.18 -10.12
N PHE A 266 -10.04 -10.11 -9.98
CA PHE A 266 -9.41 -9.73 -8.71
C PHE A 266 -9.81 -8.36 -8.18
N LEU A 267 -10.34 -7.48 -9.02
CA LEU A 267 -10.67 -6.10 -8.70
C LEU A 267 -12.11 -5.70 -9.07
N PRO A 268 -13.11 -6.62 -9.08
CA PRO A 268 -14.46 -6.22 -9.41
C PRO A 268 -15.02 -5.28 -8.33
N ALA A 269 -15.76 -4.27 -8.76
CA ALA A 269 -16.18 -3.15 -7.89
C ALA A 269 -17.06 -3.59 -6.70
N ASP A 270 -17.79 -4.67 -6.81
CA ASP A 270 -18.66 -5.24 -5.78
C ASP A 270 -17.90 -6.05 -4.72
N ALA A 271 -16.63 -6.39 -4.96
CA ALA A 271 -15.78 -7.07 -4.00
C ALA A 271 -14.92 -6.12 -3.15
N HIS A 272 -14.98 -4.81 -3.40
CA HIS A 272 -14.14 -3.85 -2.68
C HIS A 272 -14.72 -3.48 -1.32
N GLU A 273 -14.03 -3.85 -0.26
CA GLU A 273 -14.39 -3.54 1.14
C GLU A 273 -13.72 -2.25 1.64
N ILE A 274 -12.51 -1.97 1.17
CA ILE A 274 -11.69 -0.83 1.63
C ILE A 274 -11.15 0.01 0.46
N THR A 275 -10.79 1.25 0.77
CA THR A 275 -10.27 2.22 -0.20
C THR A 275 -9.00 1.72 -0.91
N LEU A 276 -8.11 0.99 -0.24
CA LEU A 276 -6.88 0.48 -0.86
C LEU A 276 -7.14 -0.47 -2.04
N GLN A 277 -8.21 -1.27 -2.01
CA GLN A 277 -8.60 -2.12 -3.14
C GLN A 277 -9.13 -1.27 -4.32
N ARG A 278 -9.88 -0.20 -4.02
CA ARG A 278 -10.39 0.74 -5.02
C ARG A 278 -9.28 1.53 -5.70
N VAL A 279 -8.20 1.83 -4.97
CA VAL A 279 -6.98 2.48 -5.49
C VAL A 279 -6.37 1.66 -6.62
N ASP A 280 -6.18 0.36 -6.43
CA ASP A 280 -5.61 -0.53 -7.45
C ASP A 280 -6.52 -0.62 -8.68
N ALA A 281 -7.82 -0.75 -8.46
CA ALA A 281 -8.83 -0.75 -9.54
C ALA A 281 -8.79 0.55 -10.36
N ALA A 282 -8.80 1.71 -9.68
CA ALA A 282 -8.73 3.03 -10.35
C ALA A 282 -7.44 3.18 -11.15
N SER A 283 -6.32 2.79 -10.57
CA SER A 283 -5.01 2.92 -11.19
C SER A 283 -4.85 2.03 -12.43
N LEU A 284 -5.46 0.85 -12.44
CA LEU A 284 -5.44 -0.05 -13.59
C LEU A 284 -6.34 0.44 -14.72
N LEU A 285 -7.58 0.82 -14.41
CA LEU A 285 -8.50 1.38 -15.41
C LEU A 285 -7.94 2.65 -16.05
N TRP A 286 -7.26 3.50 -15.26
CA TRP A 286 -6.63 4.70 -15.79
C TRP A 286 -5.51 4.38 -16.78
N ARG A 287 -4.66 3.41 -16.49
CA ARG A 287 -3.61 2.97 -17.43
C ARG A 287 -4.20 2.43 -18.73
N LEU A 288 -5.29 1.69 -18.65
CA LEU A 288 -6.02 1.22 -19.85
C LEU A 288 -6.58 2.40 -20.66
N ASP A 289 -7.19 3.40 -20.02
CA ASP A 289 -7.67 4.63 -20.67
C ASP A 289 -6.53 5.42 -21.35
N LEU A 290 -5.38 5.54 -20.69
CA LEU A 290 -4.20 6.20 -21.27
C LEU A 290 -3.73 5.51 -22.56
N LEU A 291 -3.93 4.19 -22.66
CA LEU A 291 -3.63 3.39 -23.84
C LEU A 291 -4.75 3.41 -24.91
N GLY A 292 -5.89 4.05 -24.60
CA GLY A 292 -7.04 4.14 -25.50
C GLY A 292 -7.91 2.87 -25.50
N VAL A 293 -7.87 2.10 -24.41
CA VAL A 293 -8.66 0.86 -24.26
C VAL A 293 -10.02 1.19 -23.66
N GLU A 294 -11.09 0.75 -24.33
CA GLU A 294 -12.46 0.87 -23.81
C GLU A 294 -12.67 -0.08 -22.62
N VAL A 295 -12.91 0.48 -21.44
CA VAL A 295 -13.09 -0.29 -20.20
C VAL A 295 -14.56 -0.57 -19.85
N GLY A 296 -15.49 -0.16 -20.72
CA GLY A 296 -16.92 -0.37 -20.54
C GLY A 296 -17.48 0.30 -19.26
N PRO A 297 -18.42 -0.34 -18.54
CA PRO A 297 -19.07 0.26 -17.38
C PRO A 297 -18.24 0.23 -16.09
N ARG A 298 -16.98 -0.22 -16.13
CA ARG A 298 -16.16 -0.45 -14.92
C ARG A 298 -15.91 0.82 -14.14
N TRP A 299 -15.75 1.97 -14.79
CA TRP A 299 -15.61 3.25 -14.12
C TRP A 299 -16.85 3.62 -13.31
N GLN A 300 -18.04 3.47 -13.89
CA GLN A 300 -19.31 3.79 -13.23
C GLN A 300 -19.54 2.85 -12.03
N ALA A 301 -19.25 1.56 -12.20
CA ALA A 301 -19.35 0.58 -11.12
C ALA A 301 -18.38 0.91 -9.97
N LEU A 302 -17.13 1.26 -10.27
CA LEU A 302 -16.13 1.64 -9.28
C LEU A 302 -16.56 2.88 -8.48
N VAL A 303 -17.01 3.94 -9.15
CA VAL A 303 -17.46 5.18 -8.49
C VAL A 303 -18.73 4.96 -7.68
N ALA A 304 -19.65 4.11 -8.12
CA ALA A 304 -20.88 3.77 -7.37
C ALA A 304 -20.57 3.06 -6.04
N GLY A 305 -19.53 2.20 -6.02
CA GLY A 305 -19.08 1.48 -4.82
C GLY A 305 -18.09 2.25 -3.95
N TRP A 306 -17.65 3.46 -4.33
CA TRP A 306 -16.66 4.24 -3.56
C TRP A 306 -17.36 5.27 -2.66
N PRO A 307 -17.16 5.25 -1.34
CA PRO A 307 -17.70 6.26 -0.43
C PRO A 307 -16.95 7.59 -0.63
N LEU A 308 -17.52 8.45 -1.48
CA LEU A 308 -16.95 9.76 -1.87
C LEU A 308 -17.73 10.90 -1.19
N GLY A 309 -18.01 10.76 0.11
CA GLY A 309 -18.55 11.82 0.97
C GLY A 309 -17.45 12.76 1.47
N ASP A 310 -17.82 13.96 1.94
CA ASP A 310 -16.86 14.97 2.42
C ASP A 310 -16.01 14.44 3.59
N GLU A 311 -16.56 13.54 4.41
CA GLU A 311 -15.88 12.90 5.54
C GLU A 311 -14.76 11.93 5.12
N ALA A 312 -14.79 11.45 3.89
CA ALA A 312 -13.77 10.55 3.33
C ALA A 312 -12.58 11.32 2.75
N ALA A 313 -12.76 12.61 2.43
CA ALA A 313 -11.77 13.42 1.76
C ALA A 313 -10.67 13.92 2.71
N GLY A 314 -9.45 14.05 2.21
CA GLY A 314 -8.33 14.72 2.90
C GLY A 314 -7.64 13.91 3.99
N GLN A 315 -7.93 12.62 4.13
CA GLN A 315 -7.27 11.74 5.10
C GLN A 315 -5.93 11.19 4.58
N SER A 316 -5.86 10.91 3.28
CA SER A 316 -4.66 10.44 2.59
C SER A 316 -4.63 11.01 1.18
N ALA A 317 -3.62 11.82 0.87
CA ALA A 317 -3.45 12.40 -0.46
C ALA A 317 -3.33 11.31 -1.55
N PHE A 318 -2.74 10.16 -1.23
CA PHE A 318 -2.67 9.02 -2.12
C PHE A 318 -4.06 8.50 -2.49
N ASN A 319 -4.93 8.28 -1.50
CA ASN A 319 -6.29 7.82 -1.72
C ASN A 319 -7.12 8.88 -2.46
N ASP A 320 -6.97 10.16 -2.10
CA ASP A 320 -7.69 11.28 -2.71
C ASP A 320 -7.39 11.43 -4.21
N VAL A 321 -6.12 11.25 -4.60
CA VAL A 321 -5.69 11.28 -6.01
C VAL A 321 -6.35 10.14 -6.80
N HIS A 322 -6.42 8.93 -6.25
CA HIS A 322 -7.03 7.80 -6.94
C HIS A 322 -8.56 7.89 -7.01
N ALA A 323 -9.19 8.44 -5.98
CA ALA A 323 -10.62 8.77 -6.01
C ALA A 323 -10.94 9.80 -7.11
N LEU A 324 -10.07 10.82 -7.26
CA LEU A 324 -10.19 11.79 -8.36
C LEU A 324 -10.03 11.14 -9.74
N ILE A 325 -9.04 10.24 -9.89
CA ILE A 325 -8.84 9.46 -11.13
C ILE A 325 -10.12 8.70 -11.49
N ALA A 326 -10.75 8.03 -10.53
CA ALA A 326 -12.00 7.30 -10.76
C ALA A 326 -13.14 8.24 -11.20
N LEU A 327 -13.30 9.40 -10.56
CA LEU A 327 -14.30 10.40 -10.92
C LEU A 327 -14.08 10.97 -12.33
N ILE A 328 -12.82 11.20 -12.72
CA ILE A 328 -12.48 11.68 -14.07
C ILE A 328 -12.77 10.58 -15.10
N GLY A 329 -12.35 9.34 -14.86
CA GLY A 329 -12.59 8.20 -15.73
C GLY A 329 -14.08 7.91 -15.94
N ALA A 330 -14.90 8.09 -14.89
CA ALA A 330 -16.36 7.97 -14.98
C ALA A 330 -17.06 9.15 -15.68
N GLY A 331 -16.32 10.20 -16.07
CA GLY A 331 -16.90 11.41 -16.67
C GLY A 331 -17.59 12.37 -15.68
N GLU A 332 -17.44 12.14 -14.38
CA GLU A 332 -18.12 12.86 -13.28
C GLU A 332 -17.48 14.23 -13.00
N SER A 333 -17.29 15.05 -14.02
CA SER A 333 -16.50 16.29 -13.95
C SER A 333 -16.92 17.28 -12.84
N ARG A 334 -18.22 17.34 -12.49
CA ARG A 334 -18.70 18.20 -11.40
C ARG A 334 -18.27 17.63 -10.04
N ARG A 335 -18.44 16.33 -9.83
CA ARG A 335 -18.02 15.64 -8.60
C ARG A 335 -16.50 15.65 -8.45
N ALA A 336 -15.75 15.48 -9.54
CA ALA A 336 -14.28 15.60 -9.54
C ALA A 336 -13.79 16.94 -9.02
N ARG A 337 -14.39 18.06 -9.46
CA ARG A 337 -14.04 19.39 -8.94
C ARG A 337 -14.45 19.59 -7.48
N ALA A 338 -15.61 19.10 -7.07
CA ALA A 338 -16.05 19.15 -5.68
C ALA A 338 -15.10 18.35 -4.78
N TRP A 339 -14.68 17.15 -5.22
CA TRP A 339 -13.74 16.30 -4.51
C TRP A 339 -12.37 16.99 -4.30
N VAL A 340 -11.81 17.63 -5.32
CA VAL A 340 -10.55 18.38 -5.19
C VAL A 340 -10.68 19.49 -4.15
N ALA A 341 -11.81 20.21 -4.14
CA ALA A 341 -12.05 21.28 -3.17
C ALA A 341 -12.17 20.72 -1.74
N ALA A 342 -12.94 19.64 -1.55
CA ALA A 342 -13.13 19.00 -0.25
C ALA A 342 -11.81 18.41 0.28
N ALA A 343 -11.09 17.63 -0.53
CA ALA A 343 -9.82 17.03 -0.14
C ALA A 343 -8.74 18.06 0.19
N THR A 344 -8.66 19.14 -0.59
CA THR A 344 -7.72 20.26 -0.32
C THR A 344 -8.07 20.97 0.98
N ALA A 345 -9.34 21.28 1.23
CA ALA A 345 -9.79 21.95 2.43
C ALA A 345 -9.58 21.08 3.68
N ALA A 346 -9.98 19.81 3.62
CA ALA A 346 -9.82 18.85 4.71
C ALA A 346 -8.33 18.57 5.00
N GLY A 347 -7.50 18.39 3.97
CA GLY A 347 -6.06 18.23 4.12
C GLY A 347 -5.39 19.46 4.74
N ALA A 348 -5.81 20.68 4.37
CA ALA A 348 -5.30 21.92 4.95
C ALA A 348 -5.73 22.11 6.42
N ALA A 349 -6.95 21.70 6.77
CA ALA A 349 -7.48 21.74 8.14
C ALA A 349 -6.89 20.63 9.03
N GLY A 350 -6.42 19.52 8.45
CA GLY A 350 -5.81 18.40 9.14
C GLY A 350 -4.49 18.74 9.80
N ALA A 351 -3.90 17.75 10.46
CA ALA A 351 -2.58 17.85 11.09
C ALA A 351 -1.64 16.77 10.53
N GLY A 352 -0.38 16.82 10.94
CA GLY A 352 0.59 15.76 10.67
C GLY A 352 1.04 15.63 9.22
N TRP A 353 1.34 14.38 8.85
CA TRP A 353 1.97 14.04 7.56
C TRP A 353 1.11 14.46 6.36
N ASN A 354 -0.17 14.05 6.37
CA ASN A 354 -1.04 14.27 5.21
C ASN A 354 -1.24 15.75 4.87
N ARG A 355 -1.25 16.64 5.89
CA ARG A 355 -1.34 18.10 5.65
C ARG A 355 -0.18 18.59 4.79
N ALA A 356 1.05 18.19 5.13
CA ALA A 356 2.23 18.60 4.40
C ALA A 356 2.24 18.04 2.96
N VAL A 357 1.86 16.76 2.81
CA VAL A 357 1.79 16.09 1.50
C VAL A 357 0.69 16.69 0.64
N MET A 358 -0.50 16.93 1.20
CA MET A 358 -1.62 17.54 0.47
C MET A 358 -1.23 18.91 -0.09
N GLY A 359 -0.62 19.76 0.73
CA GLY A 359 -0.21 21.11 0.29
C GLY A 359 0.91 21.13 -0.74
N ARG A 360 1.91 20.24 -0.59
CA ARG A 360 3.10 20.23 -1.46
C ARG A 360 2.91 19.45 -2.75
N LEU A 361 2.09 18.40 -2.73
CA LEU A 361 1.98 17.46 -3.82
C LEU A 361 0.53 17.10 -4.16
N GLY A 362 -0.29 16.70 -3.20
CA GLY A 362 -1.63 16.14 -3.44
C GLY A 362 -2.55 17.10 -4.19
N ALA A 363 -2.75 18.33 -3.67
CA ALA A 363 -3.62 19.32 -4.32
C ALA A 363 -3.07 19.77 -5.69
N PRO A 364 -1.77 20.11 -5.86
CA PRO A 364 -1.22 20.41 -7.18
C PRO A 364 -1.36 19.26 -8.19
N LEU A 365 -1.13 18.00 -7.76
CA LEU A 365 -1.31 16.81 -8.59
C LEU A 365 -2.76 16.64 -9.04
N MET A 366 -3.71 16.79 -8.11
CA MET A 366 -5.14 16.73 -8.44
C MET A 366 -5.56 17.81 -9.43
N HIS A 367 -5.02 19.04 -9.34
CA HIS A 367 -5.28 20.09 -10.34
C HIS A 367 -4.72 19.73 -11.73
N GLY A 368 -3.53 19.12 -11.78
CA GLY A 368 -2.94 18.61 -13.04
C GLY A 368 -3.82 17.51 -13.67
N LEU A 369 -4.33 16.57 -12.86
CA LEU A 369 -5.24 15.50 -13.32
C LEU A 369 -6.59 16.08 -13.81
N VAL A 370 -7.16 17.08 -13.14
CA VAL A 370 -8.37 17.77 -13.62
C VAL A 370 -8.11 18.45 -14.97
N ALA A 371 -6.96 19.09 -15.14
CA ALA A 371 -6.57 19.67 -16.43
C ALA A 371 -6.48 18.62 -17.53
N PHE A 372 -5.89 17.45 -17.22
CA PHE A 372 -5.82 16.30 -18.12
C PHE A 372 -7.22 15.80 -18.53
N GLY A 373 -8.10 15.57 -17.55
CA GLY A 373 -9.48 15.11 -17.79
C GLY A 373 -10.34 16.13 -18.57
N GLN A 374 -9.95 17.40 -18.59
CA GLN A 374 -10.59 18.47 -19.38
C GLN A 374 -9.98 18.62 -20.79
N GLY A 375 -9.02 17.78 -21.19
CA GLY A 375 -8.32 17.90 -22.46
C GLY A 375 -7.30 19.03 -22.54
N ARG A 376 -7.00 19.72 -21.43
CA ARG A 376 -5.99 20.80 -21.34
C ARG A 376 -4.60 20.16 -21.12
N PHE A 377 -4.14 19.42 -22.13
CA PHE A 377 -2.99 18.52 -22.01
C PHE A 377 -1.68 19.27 -21.73
N ASP A 378 -1.45 20.44 -22.35
CA ASP A 378 -0.24 21.23 -22.08
C ASP A 378 -0.20 21.74 -20.64
N ALA A 379 -1.33 22.22 -20.12
CA ALA A 379 -1.43 22.65 -18.74
C ALA A 379 -1.26 21.46 -17.76
N ALA A 380 -1.77 20.28 -18.12
CA ALA A 380 -1.54 19.06 -17.33
C ALA A 380 -0.06 18.66 -17.34
N ALA A 381 0.60 18.68 -18.50
CA ALA A 381 2.03 18.35 -18.61
C ALA A 381 2.90 19.31 -17.79
N ASP A 382 2.64 20.63 -17.89
CA ASP A 382 3.39 21.65 -17.13
C ASP A 382 3.18 21.48 -15.61
N ALA A 383 1.98 21.16 -15.17
CA ALA A 383 1.69 20.90 -13.75
C ALA A 383 2.35 19.62 -13.24
N LEU A 384 2.23 18.52 -13.98
CA LEU A 384 2.71 17.20 -13.54
C LEU A 384 4.25 17.11 -13.55
N VAL A 385 4.93 17.72 -14.53
CA VAL A 385 6.40 17.69 -14.58
C VAL A 385 7.03 18.39 -13.39
N ALA A 386 6.42 19.47 -12.90
CA ALA A 386 6.91 20.22 -11.74
C ALA A 386 6.81 19.43 -10.42
N LEU A 387 6.00 18.38 -10.37
CA LEU A 387 5.77 17.55 -9.17
C LEU A 387 6.56 16.24 -9.17
N ARG A 388 7.19 15.90 -10.26
CA ARG A 388 7.80 14.60 -10.53
C ARG A 388 8.86 14.23 -9.48
N ASP A 389 9.75 15.15 -9.16
CA ASP A 389 10.85 14.90 -8.21
C ASP A 389 10.35 14.66 -6.76
N GLY A 390 9.16 15.17 -6.44
CA GLY A 390 8.52 14.99 -5.14
C GLY A 390 7.54 13.83 -5.08
N ALA A 391 7.32 13.09 -6.16
CA ALA A 391 6.25 12.08 -6.26
C ALA A 391 6.33 10.99 -5.18
N ALA A 392 7.52 10.66 -4.67
CA ALA A 392 7.70 9.72 -3.58
C ALA A 392 6.94 10.11 -2.30
N LEU A 393 6.78 11.41 -2.03
CA LEU A 393 6.04 11.91 -0.86
C LEU A 393 4.57 11.52 -0.85
N LEU A 394 4.00 11.16 -2.01
CA LEU A 394 2.62 10.67 -2.10
C LEU A 394 2.46 9.33 -1.37
N GLY A 395 3.54 8.59 -1.20
CA GLY A 395 3.52 7.19 -0.76
C GLY A 395 3.30 6.22 -1.94
N GLY A 396 3.03 4.98 -1.60
CA GLY A 396 2.91 3.91 -2.57
C GLY A 396 4.27 3.41 -3.09
N SER A 397 4.24 2.40 -3.94
CA SER A 397 5.41 1.78 -4.56
C SER A 397 5.82 2.50 -5.86
N HIS A 398 7.00 2.14 -6.38
CA HIS A 398 7.43 2.55 -7.72
C HIS A 398 6.38 2.22 -8.79
N ALA A 399 5.80 1.01 -8.76
CA ALA A 399 4.75 0.58 -9.67
C ALA A 399 3.48 1.43 -9.56
N GLN A 400 3.06 1.77 -8.33
CA GLN A 400 1.87 2.59 -8.12
C GLN A 400 2.09 4.03 -8.58
N ARG A 401 3.22 4.65 -8.25
CA ARG A 401 3.55 6.03 -8.65
C ARG A 401 3.74 6.20 -10.17
N ASP A 402 4.05 5.13 -10.88
CA ASP A 402 4.23 5.14 -12.33
C ASP A 402 2.99 5.62 -13.12
N VAL A 403 1.80 5.56 -12.52
CA VAL A 403 0.58 6.14 -13.12
C VAL A 403 0.70 7.65 -13.37
N ILE A 404 1.44 8.36 -12.52
CA ILE A 404 1.68 9.81 -12.67
C ILE A 404 2.56 10.05 -13.91
N GLU A 405 3.63 9.27 -14.04
CA GLU A 405 4.56 9.39 -15.17
C GLU A 405 3.87 9.03 -16.50
N GLN A 406 3.09 7.94 -16.53
CA GLN A 406 2.33 7.58 -17.73
C GLN A 406 1.29 8.63 -18.10
N THR A 407 0.64 9.28 -17.12
CA THR A 407 -0.28 10.41 -17.36
C THR A 407 0.46 11.60 -17.95
N LEU A 408 1.66 11.91 -17.46
CA LEU A 408 2.51 12.98 -17.99
C LEU A 408 2.94 12.70 -19.42
N LEU A 409 3.40 11.49 -19.73
CA LEU A 409 3.73 11.08 -21.11
C LEU A 409 2.52 11.19 -22.04
N SER A 410 1.34 10.76 -21.58
CA SER A 410 0.08 10.90 -22.34
C SER A 410 -0.30 12.34 -22.56
N ALA A 411 -0.12 13.21 -21.56
CA ALA A 411 -0.37 14.65 -21.69
C ALA A 411 0.57 15.28 -22.75
N CYS A 412 1.86 14.93 -22.72
CA CYS A 412 2.82 15.38 -23.71
C CYS A 412 2.50 14.90 -25.13
N ALA A 413 2.07 13.66 -25.28
CA ALA A 413 1.75 13.05 -26.58
C ALA A 413 0.42 13.57 -27.17
N ARG A 414 -0.54 13.98 -26.33
CA ARG A 414 -1.86 14.47 -26.76
C ARG A 414 -1.93 15.98 -26.86
N GLY A 415 -0.98 16.71 -26.24
CA GLY A 415 -0.81 18.16 -26.34
C GLY A 415 0.30 18.55 -27.32
N SER A 416 0.94 19.69 -27.06
CA SER A 416 2.04 20.22 -27.86
C SER A 416 3.43 20.07 -27.22
N ARG A 417 3.53 19.42 -26.02
CA ARG A 417 4.78 19.27 -25.26
C ARG A 417 5.64 18.08 -25.72
N HIS A 418 5.69 17.80 -27.03
CA HIS A 418 6.39 16.64 -27.61
C HIS A 418 7.88 16.58 -27.25
N ALA A 419 8.58 17.73 -27.22
CA ALA A 419 10.00 17.77 -26.83
C ALA A 419 10.20 17.31 -25.38
N LEU A 420 9.35 17.77 -24.45
CA LEU A 420 9.32 17.31 -23.06
C LEU A 420 9.02 15.81 -22.98
N GLY A 421 7.99 15.34 -23.69
CA GLY A 421 7.62 13.94 -23.73
C GLY A 421 8.76 13.04 -24.18
N ARG A 422 9.51 13.44 -25.23
CA ARG A 422 10.70 12.69 -25.67
C ARG A 422 11.82 12.68 -24.63
N ALA A 423 12.08 13.79 -23.96
CA ALA A 423 13.09 13.86 -22.90
C ALA A 423 12.74 12.90 -21.74
N LEU A 424 11.49 12.94 -21.26
CA LEU A 424 10.99 12.07 -20.21
C LEU A 424 11.02 10.58 -20.62
N TYR A 425 10.63 10.29 -21.87
CA TYR A 425 10.73 8.94 -22.41
C TYR A 425 12.19 8.43 -22.44
N ASN A 426 13.15 9.28 -22.81
CA ASN A 426 14.56 8.92 -22.82
C ASN A 426 15.05 8.58 -21.42
N GLU A 427 14.73 9.40 -20.40
CA GLU A 427 15.05 9.10 -19.01
C GLU A 427 14.45 7.76 -18.56
N ARG A 428 13.14 7.56 -18.83
CA ARG A 428 12.46 6.30 -18.52
C ARG A 428 13.14 5.10 -19.19
N SER A 429 13.57 5.25 -20.44
CA SER A 429 14.22 4.19 -21.22
C SER A 429 15.60 3.83 -20.70
N MET A 430 16.29 4.73 -20.01
CA MET A 430 17.55 4.46 -19.33
C MET A 430 17.34 3.69 -18.00
N ALA A 431 16.22 3.92 -17.33
CA ALA A 431 15.89 3.29 -16.05
C ALA A 431 15.18 1.94 -16.20
N ARG A 432 14.41 1.76 -17.29
CA ARG A 432 13.60 0.56 -17.51
C ARG A 432 13.96 -0.12 -18.84
N PRO A 433 14.05 -1.47 -18.87
CA PRO A 433 14.33 -2.23 -20.10
C PRO A 433 13.23 -2.07 -21.16
N ALA A 434 13.52 -2.60 -22.36
CA ALA A 434 12.56 -2.61 -23.46
C ALA A 434 11.39 -3.55 -23.18
N THR A 435 10.17 -3.01 -23.30
CA THR A 435 8.91 -3.76 -23.28
C THR A 435 8.02 -3.31 -24.43
N PRO A 436 7.03 -4.10 -24.87
CA PRO A 436 6.04 -3.66 -25.85
C PRO A 436 5.35 -2.34 -25.48
N LEU A 437 5.02 -2.11 -24.22
CA LEU A 437 4.44 -0.86 -23.72
C LEU A 437 5.42 0.32 -23.87
N ARG A 438 6.71 0.11 -23.58
CA ARG A 438 7.72 1.16 -23.79
C ARG A 438 7.80 1.56 -25.26
N ASP A 439 7.79 0.60 -26.18
CA ASP A 439 7.84 0.84 -27.63
C ASP A 439 6.55 1.53 -28.13
N TRP A 440 5.42 1.24 -27.51
CA TRP A 440 4.16 1.94 -27.77
C TRP A 440 4.27 3.44 -27.44
N TRP A 441 4.85 3.79 -26.27
CA TRP A 441 5.09 5.19 -25.88
C TRP A 441 6.06 5.89 -26.85
N ALA A 442 7.15 5.20 -27.28
CA ALA A 442 8.08 5.76 -28.25
C ALA A 442 7.38 6.22 -29.53
N ARG A 443 6.51 5.37 -30.09
CA ARG A 443 5.74 5.70 -31.29
C ARG A 443 4.80 6.88 -31.10
N ARG A 444 4.14 6.97 -29.96
CA ARG A 444 3.19 8.05 -29.63
C ARG A 444 3.87 9.41 -29.45
N LEU A 445 5.10 9.44 -28.96
CA LEU A 445 5.86 10.67 -28.71
C LEU A 445 6.70 11.09 -29.93
N SER A 446 6.82 10.24 -30.96
CA SER A 446 7.52 10.54 -32.22
C SER A 446 6.56 11.03 -33.30
N ALA A 447 5.26 10.84 -33.15
CA ALA A 447 4.22 11.29 -34.06
C ALA A 447 3.88 12.76 -33.84
#